data_41afc5b921c7034756ecb3139be8d8aa
#
_entry.id   41afc5b921c7034756ecb3139be8d8aa
#
_cell.length_a   1.000
_cell.length_b   1.000
_cell.length_c   1.000
_cell.angle_alpha   90.00
_cell.angle_beta   90.00
_cell.angle_gamma   90.00
#
_symmetry.space_group_name_H-M   'P 1'
#
loop_
_entity.id
_entity.type
_entity.pdbx_description
1 polymer ?
#
loop_
_entity_poly.entity_id
_entity_poly.type
_entity_poly.pdbx_seq_one_letter_code
_entity_poly.pdbx_strand_id
1 'polypeptide(L)'
;MKLELRGITKRFGPLTANDSINLTIEEGHIHALLGENGAGKSTLMNVLYGMHQPDEGQILIDGVPVTFKGPGDAVAAGIGMVHQHFMLIPVFTVAESIALGFEPTGPAGIISRERARKTVREVSARFGFDLDPDALIEDLPVGAQQRVEIVKALSRQAKVLILDEPTAVLTPQETDELMTIMRQLADSGTSIVFITHKLREVRAVADEIT
;
A
#
# COMPACT_ATOMS: atom_id res chain seq x y z
N MET A 1 -10.63 4.68 -9.88
CA MET A 1 -10.70 5.61 -8.72
C MET A 1 -9.59 6.62 -8.85
N LYS A 2 -9.93 7.84 -9.20
CA LYS A 2 -9.00 8.98 -9.25
C LYS A 2 -8.84 9.58 -7.86
N LEU A 3 -7.61 9.83 -7.43
CA LEU A 3 -7.30 10.43 -6.13
C LEU A 3 -6.54 11.73 -6.32
N GLU A 4 -6.95 12.80 -5.63
CA GLU A 4 -6.31 14.10 -5.75
C GLU A 4 -6.01 14.66 -4.35
N LEU A 5 -4.81 15.19 -4.20
CA LEU A 5 -4.41 16.03 -3.07
C LEU A 5 -4.28 17.47 -3.59
N ARG A 6 -4.99 18.41 -2.97
CA ARG A 6 -4.99 19.82 -3.40
C ARG A 6 -4.55 20.72 -2.26
N GLY A 7 -3.41 21.38 -2.45
CA GLY A 7 -2.85 22.35 -1.51
C GLY A 7 -2.51 21.75 -0.14
N ILE A 8 -2.10 20.49 -0.08
CA ILE A 8 -1.82 19.82 1.19
C ILE A 8 -0.63 20.46 1.89
N THR A 9 -0.88 20.99 3.07
CA THR A 9 0.15 21.50 3.98
C THR A 9 0.12 20.70 5.28
N LYS A 10 1.31 20.26 5.73
CA LYS A 10 1.48 19.58 7.01
C LYS A 10 2.64 20.13 7.78
N ARG A 11 2.38 20.55 9.02
CA ARG A 11 3.36 21.13 9.94
C ARG A 11 3.53 20.27 11.20
N PHE A 12 4.73 20.23 11.71
CA PHE A 12 5.08 19.65 13.02
C PHE A 12 5.82 20.71 13.84
N GLY A 13 5.07 21.45 14.63
CA GLY A 13 5.62 22.64 15.32
C GLY A 13 6.18 23.65 14.31
N PRO A 14 7.47 24.04 14.37
CA PRO A 14 8.07 24.99 13.44
C PRO A 14 8.45 24.37 12.09
N LEU A 15 8.41 23.05 11.94
CA LEU A 15 8.78 22.35 10.72
C LEU A 15 7.56 22.23 9.80
N THR A 16 7.65 22.77 8.59
CA THR A 16 6.70 22.48 7.52
C THR A 16 7.22 21.32 6.68
N ALA A 17 6.62 20.15 6.85
CA ALA A 17 7.02 18.93 6.15
C ALA A 17 6.45 18.83 4.73
N ASN A 18 5.25 19.37 4.52
CA ASN A 18 4.62 19.55 3.21
C ASN A 18 4.06 20.97 3.14
N ASP A 19 4.23 21.65 2.01
CA ASP A 19 3.76 23.02 1.80
C ASP A 19 3.02 23.12 0.48
N SER A 20 1.69 23.28 0.55
CA SER A 20 0.78 23.45 -0.59
C SER A 20 0.95 22.40 -1.70
N ILE A 21 1.16 21.13 -1.32
CA ILE A 21 1.42 20.05 -2.27
C ILE A 21 0.15 19.68 -3.05
N ASN A 22 0.31 19.60 -4.36
CA ASN A 22 -0.71 19.07 -5.26
C ASN A 22 -0.22 17.78 -5.90
N LEU A 23 -1.05 16.73 -5.87
CA LEU A 23 -0.74 15.43 -6.45
C LEU A 23 -2.03 14.82 -7.00
N THR A 24 -1.96 14.28 -8.20
CA THR A 24 -3.06 13.53 -8.80
C THR A 24 -2.60 12.11 -9.08
N ILE A 25 -3.42 11.14 -8.73
CA ILE A 25 -3.18 9.72 -8.97
C ILE A 25 -4.33 9.24 -9.86
N GLU A 26 -4.00 8.97 -11.13
CA GLU A 26 -4.98 8.49 -12.11
C GLU A 26 -5.24 6.99 -11.92
N GLU A 27 -6.41 6.53 -12.33
CA GLU A 27 -6.81 5.14 -12.19
C GLU A 27 -5.94 4.21 -13.04
N GLY A 28 -5.42 3.15 -12.42
CA GLY A 28 -4.57 2.16 -13.09
C GLY A 28 -3.17 2.65 -13.43
N HIS A 29 -2.76 3.83 -12.93
CA HIS A 29 -1.41 4.36 -13.13
C HIS A 29 -0.48 4.04 -11.95
N ILE A 30 0.80 3.96 -12.26
CA ILE A 30 1.90 3.88 -11.28
C ILE A 30 2.53 5.26 -11.18
N HIS A 31 2.30 5.93 -10.06
CA HIS A 31 2.87 7.23 -9.74
C HIS A 31 4.06 7.10 -8.79
N ALA A 32 5.23 7.55 -9.21
CA ALA A 32 6.43 7.54 -8.39
C ALA A 32 6.61 8.88 -7.66
N LEU A 33 6.78 8.84 -6.34
CA LEU A 33 7.27 9.97 -5.55
C LEU A 33 8.79 9.83 -5.40
N LEU A 34 9.54 10.62 -6.17
CA LEU A 34 11.00 10.58 -6.20
C LEU A 34 11.57 11.76 -5.41
N GLY A 35 12.54 11.50 -4.53
CA GLY A 35 13.23 12.56 -3.80
C GLY A 35 14.12 12.02 -2.71
N GLU A 36 14.95 12.90 -2.14
CA GLU A 36 15.87 12.55 -1.05
C GLU A 36 15.13 12.23 0.26
N ASN A 37 15.82 11.57 1.19
CA ASN A 37 15.28 11.32 2.53
C ASN A 37 15.02 12.66 3.25
N GLY A 38 13.89 12.76 3.94
CA GLY A 38 13.46 13.98 4.61
C GLY A 38 12.69 14.98 3.72
N ALA A 39 12.47 14.71 2.43
CA ALA A 39 11.71 15.57 1.53
C ALA A 39 10.18 15.59 1.76
N GLY A 40 9.67 14.95 2.82
CA GLY A 40 8.25 14.96 3.17
C GLY A 40 7.38 13.91 2.47
N LYS A 41 7.96 13.02 1.66
CA LYS A 41 7.23 11.98 0.89
C LYS A 41 6.37 11.07 1.77
N SER A 42 6.98 10.43 2.76
CA SER A 42 6.25 9.54 3.70
C SER A 42 5.24 10.34 4.55
N THR A 43 5.51 11.62 4.86
CA THR A 43 4.53 12.49 5.53
C THR A 43 3.29 12.70 4.66
N LEU A 44 3.48 12.98 3.37
CA LEU A 44 2.38 13.15 2.43
C LEU A 44 1.54 11.88 2.30
N MET A 45 2.19 10.71 2.23
CA MET A 45 1.49 9.43 2.18
C MET A 45 0.78 9.10 3.50
N ASN A 46 1.35 9.46 4.63
CA ASN A 46 0.70 9.33 5.94
C ASN A 46 -0.53 10.24 6.07
N VAL A 47 -0.53 11.43 5.44
CA VAL A 47 -1.72 12.27 5.33
C VAL A 47 -2.77 11.55 4.46
N LEU A 48 -2.37 11.02 3.32
CA LEU A 48 -3.26 10.29 2.41
C LEU A 48 -3.86 9.04 3.04
N TYR A 49 -3.08 8.33 3.85
CA TYR A 49 -3.53 7.11 4.56
C TYR A 49 -4.29 7.42 5.86
N GLY A 50 -4.46 8.71 6.22
CA GLY A 50 -5.21 9.13 7.41
C GLY A 50 -4.46 9.00 8.73
N MET A 51 -3.13 8.74 8.72
CA MET A 51 -2.30 8.74 9.92
C MET A 51 -2.05 10.15 10.45
N HIS A 52 -2.05 11.14 9.56
CA HIS A 52 -1.96 12.56 9.90
C HIS A 52 -3.10 13.34 9.25
N GLN A 53 -3.66 14.31 9.99
CA GLN A 53 -4.57 15.28 9.40
C GLN A 53 -3.74 16.37 8.70
N PRO A 54 -4.10 16.81 7.48
CA PRO A 54 -3.50 17.99 6.89
C PRO A 54 -3.89 19.24 7.70
N ASP A 55 -2.99 20.21 7.79
CA ASP A 55 -3.29 21.49 8.43
C ASP A 55 -4.03 22.41 7.45
N GLU A 56 -3.75 22.27 6.14
CA GLU A 56 -4.42 22.98 5.04
C GLU A 56 -4.57 22.03 3.83
N GLY A 57 -5.49 22.39 2.92
CA GLY A 57 -5.75 21.60 1.72
C GLY A 57 -6.82 20.55 1.92
N GLN A 58 -7.01 19.73 0.91
CA GLN A 58 -8.05 18.69 0.90
C GLN A 58 -7.66 17.48 0.06
N ILE A 59 -8.20 16.32 0.42
CA ILE A 59 -8.11 15.08 -0.35
C ILE A 59 -9.44 14.88 -1.07
N LEU A 60 -9.39 14.51 -2.35
CA LEU A 60 -10.58 14.20 -3.13
C LEU A 60 -10.49 12.78 -3.72
N ILE A 61 -11.62 12.08 -3.70
CA ILE A 61 -11.82 10.80 -4.42
C ILE A 61 -12.87 11.04 -5.48
N ASP A 62 -12.52 10.80 -6.75
CA ASP A 62 -13.39 11.02 -7.90
C ASP A 62 -14.04 12.43 -7.89
N GLY A 63 -13.25 13.45 -7.49
CA GLY A 63 -13.67 14.84 -7.39
C GLY A 63 -14.47 15.21 -6.14
N VAL A 64 -14.76 14.27 -5.26
CA VAL A 64 -15.52 14.50 -4.01
C VAL A 64 -14.54 14.64 -2.83
N PRO A 65 -14.58 15.75 -2.07
CA PRO A 65 -13.74 15.92 -0.89
C PRO A 65 -14.03 14.86 0.17
N VAL A 66 -12.97 14.29 0.74
CA VAL A 66 -13.02 13.29 1.82
C VAL A 66 -12.12 13.70 2.97
N THR A 67 -12.47 13.25 4.17
CA THR A 67 -11.65 13.45 5.37
C THR A 67 -11.52 12.10 6.08
N PHE A 68 -10.29 11.64 6.28
CA PHE A 68 -9.98 10.41 6.99
C PHE A 68 -9.66 10.74 8.45
N LYS A 69 -10.40 10.19 9.40
CA LYS A 69 -10.13 10.33 10.83
C LYS A 69 -9.03 9.38 11.30
N GLY A 70 -8.72 8.38 10.49
CA GLY A 70 -7.68 7.39 10.75
C GLY A 70 -7.51 6.43 9.57
N PRO A 71 -6.52 5.51 9.65
CA PRO A 71 -6.24 4.53 8.58
C PRO A 71 -7.45 3.66 8.21
N GLY A 72 -8.35 3.38 9.16
CA GLY A 72 -9.56 2.60 8.90
C GLY A 72 -10.47 3.25 7.85
N ASP A 73 -10.59 4.59 7.85
CA ASP A 73 -11.40 5.31 6.87
C ASP A 73 -10.75 5.25 5.48
N ALA A 74 -9.42 5.37 5.41
CA ALA A 74 -8.67 5.24 4.15
C ALA A 74 -8.82 3.83 3.56
N VAL A 75 -8.71 2.79 4.40
CA VAL A 75 -8.93 1.39 3.98
C VAL A 75 -10.37 1.19 3.50
N ALA A 76 -11.37 1.72 4.22
CA ALA A 76 -12.77 1.63 3.79
C ALA A 76 -13.04 2.37 2.46
N ALA A 77 -12.26 3.41 2.16
CA ALA A 77 -12.29 4.11 0.88
C ALA A 77 -11.51 3.40 -0.24
N GLY A 78 -10.85 2.28 0.06
CA GLY A 78 -10.09 1.49 -0.91
C GLY A 78 -8.62 1.92 -1.06
N ILE A 79 -8.03 2.55 -0.05
CA ILE A 79 -6.61 2.90 -0.02
C ILE A 79 -5.89 1.91 0.88
N GLY A 80 -4.94 1.15 0.33
CA GLY A 80 -4.05 0.26 1.07
C GLY A 80 -2.65 0.85 1.18
N MET A 81 -1.92 0.49 2.23
CA MET A 81 -0.53 0.91 2.41
C MET A 81 0.35 -0.27 2.83
N VAL A 82 1.49 -0.39 2.18
CA VAL A 82 2.60 -1.27 2.55
C VAL A 82 3.72 -0.38 3.07
N HIS A 83 4.06 -0.55 4.33
CA HIS A 83 5.08 0.26 4.99
C HIS A 83 6.49 -0.25 4.67
N GLN A 84 7.49 0.62 4.81
CA GLN A 84 8.90 0.29 4.65
C GLN A 84 9.34 -0.86 5.57
N HIS A 85 8.82 -0.91 6.80
CA HIS A 85 8.99 -2.03 7.72
C HIS A 85 7.71 -2.84 7.78
N PHE A 86 7.79 -4.11 7.47
CA PHE A 86 6.61 -4.99 7.45
C PHE A 86 5.92 -5.02 8.81
N MET A 87 4.59 -4.88 8.77
CA MET A 87 3.72 -4.95 9.96
C MET A 87 3.19 -6.38 10.15
N LEU A 88 4.03 -7.37 9.84
CA LEU A 88 3.70 -8.79 9.99
C LEU A 88 4.10 -9.30 11.37
N ILE A 89 3.32 -10.25 11.89
CA ILE A 89 3.60 -10.91 13.17
C ILE A 89 4.35 -12.20 12.85
N PRO A 90 5.61 -12.38 13.32
CA PRO A 90 6.47 -13.50 12.92
C PRO A 90 5.84 -14.89 13.14
N VAL A 91 5.19 -15.08 14.28
CA VAL A 91 4.60 -16.36 14.69
C VAL A 91 3.21 -16.66 14.08
N PHE A 92 2.70 -15.78 13.24
CA PHE A 92 1.44 -15.99 12.52
C PHE A 92 1.70 -16.72 11.21
N THR A 93 0.70 -17.48 10.76
CA THR A 93 0.67 -17.97 9.38
C THR A 93 0.33 -16.83 8.42
N VAL A 94 0.62 -17.01 7.14
CA VAL A 94 0.22 -16.09 6.06
C VAL A 94 -1.28 -15.79 6.13
N ALA A 95 -2.11 -16.84 6.28
CA ALA A 95 -3.56 -16.69 6.36
C ALA A 95 -4.00 -15.87 7.59
N GLU A 96 -3.38 -16.08 8.76
CA GLU A 96 -3.68 -15.34 9.98
C GLU A 96 -3.24 -13.86 9.84
N SER A 97 -2.08 -13.61 9.25
CA SER A 97 -1.57 -12.25 9.01
C SER A 97 -2.46 -11.45 8.06
N ILE A 98 -2.97 -12.07 6.99
CA ILE A 98 -3.86 -11.42 6.03
C ILE A 98 -5.24 -11.17 6.63
N ALA A 99 -5.75 -12.10 7.44
CA ALA A 99 -7.06 -11.97 8.10
C ALA A 99 -7.06 -10.95 9.26
N LEU A 100 -5.91 -10.64 9.85
CA LEU A 100 -5.81 -9.80 11.04
C LEU A 100 -6.49 -8.42 10.85
N GLY A 101 -7.46 -8.11 11.72
CA GLY A 101 -8.26 -6.87 11.69
C GLY A 101 -9.41 -6.88 10.69
N PHE A 102 -9.59 -7.96 9.92
CA PHE A 102 -10.70 -8.23 9.00
C PHE A 102 -11.04 -9.72 9.01
N GLU A 103 -11.08 -10.30 10.18
CA GLU A 103 -11.24 -11.74 10.36
C GLU A 103 -12.55 -12.21 9.71
N PRO A 104 -12.48 -13.13 8.72
CA PRO A 104 -13.69 -13.68 8.13
C PRO A 104 -14.41 -14.57 9.15
N THR A 105 -15.60 -14.14 9.57
CA THR A 105 -16.41 -14.89 10.52
C THR A 105 -17.36 -15.85 9.83
N GLY A 106 -17.54 -17.03 10.45
CA GLY A 106 -18.55 -18.00 10.11
C GLY A 106 -19.85 -17.79 10.90
N PRO A 107 -20.74 -18.78 10.90
CA PRO A 107 -21.91 -18.81 11.76
C PRO A 107 -21.51 -18.61 13.24
N ALA A 108 -22.32 -17.84 13.98
CA ALA A 108 -22.07 -17.49 15.38
C ALA A 108 -20.82 -16.61 15.66
N GLY A 109 -20.27 -15.90 14.65
CA GLY A 109 -19.15 -14.99 14.84
C GLY A 109 -17.79 -15.65 15.06
N ILE A 110 -17.68 -16.96 14.82
CA ILE A 110 -16.41 -17.71 14.96
C ILE A 110 -15.51 -17.41 13.77
N ILE A 111 -14.23 -17.10 14.03
CA ILE A 111 -13.22 -16.86 12.98
C ILE A 111 -13.06 -18.12 12.11
N SER A 112 -13.17 -17.95 10.80
CA SER A 112 -13.04 -19.03 9.83
C SER A 112 -11.64 -19.02 9.20
N ARG A 113 -10.75 -19.85 9.73
CA ARG A 113 -9.41 -20.06 9.15
C ARG A 113 -9.46 -20.53 7.70
N GLU A 114 -10.44 -21.35 7.34
CA GLU A 114 -10.57 -21.85 5.97
C GLU A 114 -10.94 -20.73 4.98
N ARG A 115 -11.78 -19.76 5.39
CA ARG A 115 -12.05 -18.59 4.56
C ARG A 115 -10.81 -17.71 4.39
N ALA A 116 -9.99 -17.55 5.45
CA ALA A 116 -8.72 -16.83 5.35
C ALA A 116 -7.77 -17.52 4.35
N ARG A 117 -7.59 -18.83 4.44
CA ARG A 117 -6.80 -19.61 3.48
C ARG A 117 -7.31 -19.49 2.05
N LYS A 118 -8.64 -19.54 1.86
CA LYS A 118 -9.27 -19.37 0.56
C LYS A 118 -8.96 -17.99 -0.03
N THR A 119 -9.08 -16.93 0.76
CA THR A 119 -8.73 -15.56 0.32
C THR A 119 -7.28 -15.47 -0.13
N VAL A 120 -6.33 -16.04 0.63
CA VAL A 120 -4.91 -16.09 0.22
C VAL A 120 -4.74 -16.76 -1.13
N ARG A 121 -5.33 -17.96 -1.31
CA ARG A 121 -5.22 -18.71 -2.56
C ARG A 121 -5.83 -17.97 -3.75
N GLU A 122 -7.00 -17.33 -3.58
CA GLU A 122 -7.68 -16.57 -4.63
C GLU A 122 -6.87 -15.35 -5.08
N VAL A 123 -6.38 -14.55 -4.14
CA VAL A 123 -5.57 -13.36 -4.46
C VAL A 123 -4.21 -13.79 -5.03
N SER A 124 -3.57 -14.80 -4.45
CA SER A 124 -2.30 -15.34 -4.96
C SER A 124 -2.43 -15.87 -6.38
N ALA A 125 -3.48 -16.63 -6.68
CA ALA A 125 -3.72 -17.14 -8.03
C ALA A 125 -4.00 -16.03 -9.05
N ARG A 126 -4.71 -14.97 -8.63
CA ARG A 126 -5.03 -13.83 -9.50
C ARG A 126 -3.80 -13.06 -9.95
N PHE A 127 -2.81 -12.89 -9.09
CA PHE A 127 -1.63 -12.06 -9.33
C PHE A 127 -0.32 -12.86 -9.46
N GLY A 128 -0.40 -14.20 -9.50
CA GLY A 128 0.77 -15.06 -9.66
C GLY A 128 1.70 -15.10 -8.44
N PHE A 129 1.18 -14.80 -7.25
CA PHE A 129 1.94 -14.95 -6.01
C PHE A 129 1.98 -16.43 -5.61
N ASP A 130 3.18 -16.91 -5.30
CA ASP A 130 3.38 -18.26 -4.76
C ASP A 130 3.46 -18.16 -3.23
N LEU A 131 2.30 -18.14 -2.56
CA LEU A 131 2.19 -18.05 -1.11
C LEU A 131 1.44 -19.25 -0.54
N ASP A 132 2.11 -20.00 0.34
CA ASP A 132 1.45 -21.02 1.16
C ASP A 132 0.69 -20.35 2.31
N PRO A 133 -0.65 -20.49 2.39
CA PRO A 133 -1.44 -19.92 3.48
C PRO A 133 -1.05 -20.37 4.87
N ASP A 134 -0.45 -21.55 5.00
CA ASP A 134 -0.08 -22.18 6.27
C ASP A 134 1.39 -21.98 6.67
N ALA A 135 2.21 -21.39 5.78
CA ALA A 135 3.59 -21.02 6.11
C ALA A 135 3.64 -19.96 7.22
N LEU A 136 4.59 -20.08 8.14
CA LEU A 136 4.85 -19.06 9.15
C LEU A 136 5.56 -17.87 8.54
N ILE A 137 5.23 -16.67 8.99
CA ILE A 137 5.84 -15.42 8.50
C ILE A 137 7.35 -15.42 8.72
N GLU A 138 7.82 -15.88 9.88
CA GLU A 138 9.24 -15.92 10.22
C GLU A 138 10.08 -16.84 9.32
N ASP A 139 9.46 -17.85 8.70
CA ASP A 139 10.12 -18.78 7.79
C ASP A 139 10.18 -18.27 6.34
N LEU A 140 9.50 -17.16 6.04
CA LEU A 140 9.43 -16.61 4.68
C LEU A 140 10.64 -15.73 4.37
N PRO A 141 11.23 -15.83 3.17
CA PRO A 141 12.18 -14.84 2.69
C PRO A 141 11.52 -13.45 2.59
N VAL A 142 12.34 -12.40 2.64
CA VAL A 142 11.88 -11.00 2.72
C VAL A 142 10.94 -10.62 1.57
N GLY A 143 11.27 -11.05 0.34
CA GLY A 143 10.41 -10.83 -0.83
C GLY A 143 9.04 -11.50 -0.72
N ALA A 144 8.95 -12.67 -0.08
CA ALA A 144 7.67 -13.33 0.18
C ALA A 144 6.88 -12.60 1.28
N GLN A 145 7.53 -12.12 2.34
CA GLN A 145 6.88 -11.29 3.36
C GLN A 145 6.27 -10.02 2.75
N GLN A 146 6.95 -9.39 1.81
CA GLN A 146 6.40 -8.24 1.10
C GLN A 146 5.17 -8.60 0.27
N ARG A 147 5.19 -9.74 -0.42
CA ARG A 147 4.00 -10.24 -1.14
C ARG A 147 2.82 -10.48 -0.19
N VAL A 148 3.07 -10.95 1.03
CA VAL A 148 2.02 -11.09 2.06
C VAL A 148 1.38 -9.74 2.40
N GLU A 149 2.16 -8.68 2.59
CA GLU A 149 1.63 -7.32 2.83
C GLU A 149 0.80 -6.80 1.64
N ILE A 150 1.25 -7.03 0.42
CA ILE A 150 0.49 -6.67 -0.80
C ILE A 150 -0.81 -7.45 -0.86
N VAL A 151 -0.78 -8.77 -0.65
CA VAL A 151 -1.98 -9.61 -0.64
C VAL A 151 -2.95 -9.18 0.46
N LYS A 152 -2.45 -8.81 1.63
CA LYS A 152 -3.25 -8.26 2.73
C LYS A 152 -4.00 -6.98 2.33
N ALA A 153 -3.33 -6.04 1.66
CA ALA A 153 -3.98 -4.83 1.15
C ALA A 153 -5.02 -5.15 0.05
N LEU A 154 -4.68 -6.03 -0.89
CA LEU A 154 -5.58 -6.43 -1.98
C LEU A 154 -6.80 -7.23 -1.49
N SER A 155 -6.65 -8.05 -0.45
CA SER A 155 -7.75 -8.79 0.16
C SER A 155 -8.82 -7.86 0.77
N ARG A 156 -8.42 -6.62 1.08
CA ARG A 156 -9.29 -5.53 1.56
C ARG A 156 -9.83 -4.66 0.43
N GLN A 157 -9.74 -5.15 -0.82
CA GLN A 157 -10.23 -4.47 -2.02
C GLN A 157 -9.58 -3.10 -2.27
N ALA A 158 -8.29 -2.97 -1.98
CA ALA A 158 -7.54 -1.77 -2.27
C ALA A 158 -7.61 -1.45 -3.78
N LYS A 159 -8.00 -0.22 -4.09
CA LYS A 159 -8.03 0.37 -5.43
C LYS A 159 -6.81 1.26 -5.68
N VAL A 160 -6.27 1.81 -4.60
CA VAL A 160 -4.99 2.52 -4.59
C VAL A 160 -4.08 1.85 -3.57
N LEU A 161 -2.86 1.51 -3.99
CA LEU A 161 -1.85 0.89 -3.14
C LEU A 161 -0.66 1.84 -2.98
N ILE A 162 -0.40 2.23 -1.74
CA ILE A 162 0.78 3.03 -1.38
C ILE A 162 1.89 2.08 -0.97
N LEU A 163 3.07 2.23 -1.57
CA LEU A 163 4.28 1.46 -1.25
C LEU A 163 5.38 2.42 -0.77
N ASP A 164 5.74 2.35 0.51
CA ASP A 164 6.78 3.21 1.07
C ASP A 164 8.13 2.50 1.06
N GLU A 165 9.04 2.95 0.17
CA GLU A 165 10.37 2.37 -0.08
C GLU A 165 10.37 0.83 -0.22
N PRO A 166 9.54 0.27 -1.12
CA PRO A 166 9.25 -1.17 -1.11
C PRO A 166 10.45 -2.04 -1.48
N THR A 167 11.53 -1.48 -1.98
CA THR A 167 12.73 -2.21 -2.43
C THR A 167 13.93 -2.04 -1.50
N ALA A 168 13.74 -1.40 -0.33
CA ALA A 168 14.85 -1.05 0.56
C ALA A 168 15.65 -2.28 1.04
N VAL A 169 14.98 -3.40 1.23
CA VAL A 169 15.55 -4.65 1.78
C VAL A 169 15.55 -5.81 0.79
N LEU A 170 15.17 -5.56 -0.47
CA LEU A 170 15.10 -6.59 -1.52
C LEU A 170 16.42 -6.73 -2.27
N THR A 171 16.68 -7.95 -2.71
CA THR A 171 17.72 -8.23 -3.71
C THR A 171 17.35 -7.61 -5.07
N PRO A 172 18.32 -7.42 -5.99
CA PRO A 172 18.00 -6.93 -7.34
C PRO A 172 16.96 -7.78 -8.09
N GLN A 173 17.02 -9.10 -7.93
CA GLN A 173 16.06 -10.01 -8.55
C GLN A 173 14.66 -9.84 -7.98
N GLU A 174 14.51 -9.80 -6.65
CA GLU A 174 13.22 -9.55 -6.00
C GLU A 174 12.65 -8.16 -6.34
N THR A 175 13.54 -7.17 -6.54
CA THR A 175 13.14 -5.84 -7.02
C THR A 175 12.53 -5.91 -8.42
N ASP A 176 13.17 -6.61 -9.36
CA ASP A 176 12.65 -6.76 -10.73
C ASP A 176 11.31 -7.54 -10.75
N GLU A 177 11.18 -8.55 -9.88
CA GLU A 177 9.90 -9.26 -9.67
C GLU A 177 8.81 -8.32 -9.13
N LEU A 178 9.14 -7.47 -8.13
CA LEU A 178 8.19 -6.50 -7.59
C LEU A 178 7.74 -5.49 -8.65
N MET A 179 8.65 -4.99 -9.49
CA MET A 179 8.30 -4.08 -10.59
C MET A 179 7.30 -4.75 -11.55
N THR A 180 7.51 -6.04 -11.86
CA THR A 180 6.58 -6.82 -12.67
C THR A 180 5.21 -6.94 -12.02
N ILE A 181 5.16 -7.22 -10.72
CA ILE A 181 3.92 -7.30 -9.93
C ILE A 181 3.19 -5.96 -9.94
N MET A 182 3.90 -4.85 -9.72
CA MET A 182 3.30 -3.51 -9.75
C MET A 182 2.66 -3.23 -11.11
N ARG A 183 3.31 -3.56 -12.21
CA ARG A 183 2.74 -3.38 -13.54
C ARG A 183 1.47 -4.21 -13.75
N GLN A 184 1.48 -5.49 -13.36
CA GLN A 184 0.30 -6.36 -13.43
C GLN A 184 -0.88 -5.83 -12.59
N LEU A 185 -0.60 -5.29 -11.41
CA LEU A 185 -1.61 -4.67 -10.55
C LEU A 185 -2.21 -3.43 -11.23
N ALA A 186 -1.39 -2.57 -11.80
CA ALA A 186 -1.83 -1.37 -12.50
C ALA A 186 -2.66 -1.73 -13.74
N ASP A 187 -2.22 -2.70 -14.54
CA ASP A 187 -2.95 -3.21 -15.71
C ASP A 187 -4.30 -3.85 -15.33
N SER A 188 -4.43 -4.34 -14.08
CA SER A 188 -5.70 -4.84 -13.54
C SER A 188 -6.62 -3.76 -12.98
N GLY A 189 -6.21 -2.47 -13.05
CA GLY A 189 -6.97 -1.30 -12.59
C GLY A 189 -6.66 -0.83 -11.17
N THR A 190 -5.64 -1.40 -10.49
CA THR A 190 -5.18 -0.90 -9.19
C THR A 190 -4.17 0.21 -9.41
N SER A 191 -4.43 1.42 -8.91
CA SER A 191 -3.46 2.51 -8.95
C SER A 191 -2.38 2.31 -7.90
N ILE A 192 -1.14 2.67 -8.22
CA ILE A 192 -0.01 2.52 -7.29
C ILE A 192 0.68 3.86 -7.10
N VAL A 193 0.97 4.19 -5.85
CA VAL A 193 1.89 5.26 -5.48
C VAL A 193 3.05 4.64 -4.77
N PHE A 194 4.25 4.79 -5.30
CA PHE A 194 5.43 4.27 -4.62
C PHE A 194 6.46 5.35 -4.36
N ILE A 195 6.99 5.32 -3.14
CA ILE A 195 8.06 6.20 -2.70
C ILE A 195 9.39 5.51 -2.97
N THR A 196 10.29 6.20 -3.63
CA THR A 196 11.65 5.71 -3.84
C THR A 196 12.63 6.88 -4.02
N HIS A 197 13.90 6.63 -3.78
CA HIS A 197 15.00 7.52 -4.15
C HIS A 197 15.86 6.92 -5.31
N LYS A 198 15.44 5.76 -5.85
CA LYS A 198 16.19 5.01 -6.87
C LYS A 198 15.60 5.26 -8.27
N LEU A 199 16.26 6.08 -9.06
CA LEU A 199 15.81 6.44 -10.41
C LEU A 199 15.64 5.24 -11.35
N ARG A 200 16.42 4.14 -11.15
CA ARG A 200 16.28 2.92 -11.94
C ARG A 200 14.87 2.32 -11.81
N GLU A 201 14.33 2.27 -10.59
CA GLU A 201 13.01 1.72 -10.31
C GLU A 201 11.91 2.55 -10.96
N VAL A 202 12.01 3.89 -10.81
CA VAL A 202 11.08 4.82 -11.45
C VAL A 202 11.02 4.61 -12.97
N ARG A 203 12.18 4.52 -13.62
CA ARG A 203 12.27 4.32 -15.07
C ARG A 203 11.73 2.97 -15.54
N ALA A 204 11.71 1.97 -14.65
CA ALA A 204 11.25 0.63 -14.98
C ALA A 204 9.72 0.54 -15.06
N VAL A 205 8.97 1.28 -14.22
CA VAL A 205 7.53 1.03 -14.07
C VAL A 205 6.65 2.26 -13.96
N ALA A 206 7.19 3.46 -13.66
CA ALA A 206 6.34 4.62 -13.40
C ALA A 206 5.74 5.19 -14.69
N ASP A 207 4.44 5.46 -14.64
CA ASP A 207 3.72 6.21 -15.68
C ASP A 207 3.88 7.71 -15.44
N GLU A 208 3.94 8.14 -14.16
CA GLU A 208 4.08 9.52 -13.73
C GLU A 208 5.09 9.67 -12.58
N ILE A 209 5.70 10.83 -12.47
CA ILE A 209 6.75 11.15 -11.47
C ILE A 209 6.49 12.52 -10.86
N THR A 210 6.60 12.61 -9.55
CA THR A 210 6.60 13.87 -8.80
C THR A 210 7.79 13.90 -7.84
#